data_6da90d0ea7b8d827bb297e651101fd78
#
_entry.id   6da90d0ea7b8d827bb297e651101fd78
#
_cell.length_a   1.000
_cell.length_b   1.000
_cell.length_c   1.000
_cell.angle_alpha   90.00
_cell.angle_beta   90.00
_cell.angle_gamma   90.00
#
_symmetry.space_group_name_H-M   'P 1'
#
loop_
_entity.id
_entity.type
_entity.pdbx_description
1 polymer ?
#
loop_
_entity_poly.entity_id
_entity_poly.type
_entity_poly.pdbx_seq_one_letter_code
_entity_poly.pdbx_strand_id
1 'polypeptide(L)'
;MEGRFVYGRSYLERRNAVALDPVELKLAPRTYSTVALNGVFGALRDATPDYWGRLVIQQHLSNAQPGEMAYLLFSPDDRAGALGFGLNQTPPAPKRTFNQTLDLAMLQAAADAIAADAEGGSLATAGLPEHPVTENDADHEQVQRLLMLGTSIGGARPKTVVEDHDTLWVAKFNRPDDPWNSARVEHAMLTLARACGLGTAESRVVDVAGRDVLLVKRFDRDKSSRGYRRARMVSALTLLRAEDTYQSRDKWSYVLLAEQLRRVCADPERNAAELFRRMCFNALISNIDDHPRNHAVIAREQDWHLSPAYDLTPATPISQERRDLAMACGDAGRTASAGNLLSQSARFLLEGPQAEALLATMEEQVRATWYATARSAGVSERDCERIASAFVYPGFRERGEQRR
;
A
#
# COMPACT_ATOMS: atom_id res chain seq x y z
N MET A 1 15.57 21.57 4.47
CA MET A 1 15.49 22.05 3.06
C MET A 1 14.08 22.58 2.82
N GLU A 2 13.91 23.68 2.08
CA GLU A 2 12.58 24.17 1.65
C GLU A 2 12.31 23.71 0.21
N GLY A 3 11.20 23.04 0.00
CA GLY A 3 10.73 22.66 -1.32
C GLY A 3 9.69 23.65 -1.83
N ARG A 4 9.69 23.91 -3.13
CA ARG A 4 8.73 24.79 -3.80
C ARG A 4 8.07 24.10 -4.97
N PHE A 5 6.77 24.32 -5.12
CA PHE A 5 5.97 23.80 -6.22
C PHE A 5 5.13 24.92 -6.84
N VAL A 6 5.02 24.91 -8.16
CA VAL A 6 4.15 25.81 -8.91
C VAL A 6 3.52 25.06 -10.07
N TYR A 7 2.23 25.27 -10.29
CA TYR A 7 1.58 24.78 -11.51
C TYR A 7 2.04 25.59 -12.73
N GLY A 8 2.45 24.89 -13.78
CA GLY A 8 2.79 25.53 -15.04
C GLY A 8 1.58 26.29 -15.61
N ARG A 9 1.81 27.48 -16.21
CA ARG A 9 0.76 28.31 -16.77
C ARG A 9 -0.07 27.54 -17.81
N SER A 10 0.59 26.83 -18.72
CA SER A 10 -0.05 26.00 -19.74
C SER A 10 -0.89 24.87 -19.18
N TYR A 11 -0.59 24.39 -17.95
CA TYR A 11 -1.42 23.41 -17.26
C TYR A 11 -2.68 24.07 -16.68
N LEU A 12 -2.55 25.23 -16.05
CA LEU A 12 -3.68 25.96 -15.45
C LEU A 12 -4.72 26.39 -16.49
N GLU A 13 -4.29 26.67 -17.74
CA GLU A 13 -5.13 27.07 -18.86
C GLU A 13 -5.94 25.89 -19.48
N ARG A 14 -5.64 24.65 -19.10
CA ARG A 14 -6.37 23.48 -19.61
C ARG A 14 -7.78 23.41 -19.00
N ARG A 15 -8.78 23.14 -19.81
CA ARG A 15 -10.17 22.94 -19.35
C ARG A 15 -10.33 21.77 -18.37
N ASN A 16 -9.46 20.76 -18.49
CA ASN A 16 -9.44 19.58 -17.63
C ASN A 16 -8.30 19.61 -16.62
N ALA A 17 -7.76 20.78 -16.30
CA ALA A 17 -6.77 20.90 -15.23
C ALA A 17 -7.38 20.44 -13.89
N VAL A 18 -6.62 19.67 -13.14
CA VAL A 18 -7.04 19.12 -11.85
C VAL A 18 -5.94 19.32 -10.80
N ALA A 19 -6.32 19.47 -9.56
CA ALA A 19 -5.36 19.55 -8.46
C ALA A 19 -4.55 18.25 -8.35
N LEU A 20 -3.27 18.40 -8.01
CA LEU A 20 -2.38 17.27 -7.81
C LEU A 20 -2.81 16.41 -6.61
N ASP A 21 -3.13 17.07 -5.52
CA ASP A 21 -3.77 16.49 -4.35
C ASP A 21 -4.88 17.40 -3.82
N PRO A 22 -5.83 16.86 -3.03
CA PRO A 22 -6.98 17.63 -2.58
C PRO A 22 -6.69 18.51 -1.35
N VAL A 23 -5.52 18.38 -0.72
CA VAL A 23 -5.22 19.01 0.59
C VAL A 23 -4.18 20.12 0.48
N GLU A 24 -2.99 19.81 -0.05
CA GLU A 24 -1.84 20.72 -0.02
C GLU A 24 -1.64 21.47 -1.34
N LEU A 25 -1.79 20.78 -2.48
CA LEU A 25 -1.49 21.32 -3.81
C LEU A 25 -2.79 21.56 -4.60
N LYS A 26 -3.66 22.42 -4.08
CA LYS A 26 -4.88 22.84 -4.78
C LYS A 26 -4.55 23.58 -6.08
N LEU A 27 -5.41 23.48 -7.08
CA LEU A 27 -5.19 24.14 -8.37
C LEU A 27 -5.29 25.66 -8.22
N ALA A 28 -4.16 26.35 -8.26
CA ALA A 28 -4.10 27.81 -8.19
C ALA A 28 -2.79 28.36 -8.80
N PRO A 29 -2.78 29.60 -9.34
CA PRO A 29 -1.60 30.26 -9.91
C PRO A 29 -0.73 30.88 -8.80
N ARG A 30 -0.22 30.07 -7.90
CA ARG A 30 0.65 30.51 -6.79
C ARG A 30 1.80 29.54 -6.58
N THR A 31 2.84 30.00 -5.90
CA THR A 31 3.91 29.13 -5.40
C THR A 31 3.49 28.53 -4.06
N TYR A 32 3.63 27.22 -3.94
CA TYR A 32 3.50 26.48 -2.70
C TYR A 32 4.89 26.22 -2.14
N SER A 33 5.05 26.30 -0.82
CA SER A 33 6.31 25.96 -0.16
C SER A 33 6.06 24.98 1.00
N THR A 34 7.02 24.12 1.24
CA THR A 34 7.00 23.19 2.37
C THR A 34 8.40 22.97 2.92
N VAL A 35 8.52 22.79 4.23
CA VAL A 35 9.71 22.30 4.92
C VAL A 35 9.50 20.86 5.43
N ALA A 36 8.24 20.39 5.42
CA ALA A 36 7.91 19.03 5.80
C ALA A 36 8.57 18.03 4.84
N LEU A 37 8.78 16.80 5.28
CA LEU A 37 9.35 15.71 4.48
C LEU A 37 10.64 16.12 3.75
N ASN A 38 11.51 16.89 4.42
CA ASN A 38 12.74 17.44 3.83
C ASN A 38 12.51 18.32 2.57
N GLY A 39 11.38 19.02 2.53
CA GLY A 39 11.00 19.90 1.41
C GLY A 39 10.26 19.19 0.28
N VAL A 40 9.69 18.01 0.52
CA VAL A 40 8.89 17.28 -0.48
C VAL A 40 7.42 17.29 -0.07
N PHE A 41 6.52 17.70 -0.95
CA PHE A 41 5.08 17.63 -0.70
C PHE A 41 4.60 16.18 -0.62
N GLY A 42 3.59 15.92 0.21
CA GLY A 42 3.09 14.58 0.47
C GLY A 42 2.71 13.80 -0.79
N ALA A 43 1.96 14.41 -1.71
CA ALA A 43 1.59 13.77 -2.97
C ALA A 43 2.79 13.43 -3.88
N LEU A 44 3.88 14.19 -3.83
CA LEU A 44 5.11 13.86 -4.54
C LEU A 44 5.83 12.71 -3.83
N ARG A 45 5.83 12.73 -2.50
CA ARG A 45 6.40 11.65 -1.68
C ARG A 45 5.68 10.33 -1.89
N ASP A 46 4.36 10.32 -2.07
CA ASP A 46 3.57 9.11 -2.36
C ASP A 46 3.99 8.44 -3.69
N ALA A 47 4.59 9.21 -4.60
CA ALA A 47 5.11 8.72 -5.86
C ALA A 47 6.59 8.24 -5.78
N THR A 48 7.26 8.38 -4.62
CA THR A 48 8.58 7.79 -4.41
C THR A 48 8.45 6.30 -4.09
N PRO A 49 9.49 5.50 -4.38
CA PRO A 49 9.52 4.12 -3.92
C PRO A 49 9.62 4.09 -2.39
N ASP A 50 9.10 3.02 -1.80
CA ASP A 50 9.30 2.71 -0.40
C ASP A 50 10.59 1.91 -0.14
N TYR A 51 10.63 1.21 1.00
CA TYR A 51 11.83 0.50 1.45
C TYR A 51 12.42 -0.42 0.37
N TRP A 52 11.61 -1.32 -0.24
CA TRP A 52 12.10 -2.25 -1.25
C TRP A 52 12.64 -1.54 -2.49
N GLY A 53 11.87 -0.62 -3.06
CA GLY A 53 12.28 0.12 -4.24
C GLY A 53 13.48 1.03 -3.98
N ARG A 54 13.61 1.60 -2.78
CA ARG A 54 14.78 2.37 -2.36
C ARG A 54 16.03 1.50 -2.30
N LEU A 55 15.92 0.30 -1.74
CA LEU A 55 17.02 -0.67 -1.67
C LEU A 55 17.56 -0.99 -3.08
N VAL A 56 16.66 -1.31 -4.02
CA VAL A 56 17.05 -1.60 -5.41
C VAL A 56 17.72 -0.41 -6.08
N ILE A 57 17.20 0.82 -5.91
CA ILE A 57 17.80 2.03 -6.47
C ILE A 57 19.17 2.32 -5.85
N GLN A 58 19.33 2.12 -4.54
CA GLN A 58 20.62 2.30 -3.84
C GLN A 58 21.69 1.36 -4.40
N GLN A 59 21.38 0.09 -4.58
CA GLN A 59 22.28 -0.88 -5.19
C GLN A 59 22.67 -0.47 -6.61
N HIS A 60 21.70 -0.01 -7.41
CA HIS A 60 21.97 0.43 -8.79
C HIS A 60 22.85 1.68 -8.87
N LEU A 61 22.66 2.65 -7.98
CA LEU A 61 23.41 3.91 -7.99
C LEU A 61 24.78 3.81 -7.32
N SER A 62 25.12 2.68 -6.71
CA SER A 62 26.34 2.54 -5.88
C SER A 62 26.49 3.69 -4.86
N ASN A 63 25.38 4.30 -4.46
CA ASN A 63 25.30 5.45 -3.56
C ASN A 63 24.52 5.08 -2.31
N ALA A 64 25.15 5.12 -1.17
CA ALA A 64 24.58 4.69 0.10
C ALA A 64 23.34 5.51 0.54
N GLN A 65 23.20 6.77 0.13
CA GLN A 65 22.09 7.63 0.53
C GLN A 65 21.68 8.65 -0.56
N PRO A 66 20.96 8.23 -1.61
CA PRO A 66 20.41 9.15 -2.60
C PRO A 66 19.38 10.08 -1.92
N GLY A 67 19.33 11.34 -2.33
CA GLY A 67 18.28 12.27 -1.89
C GLY A 67 16.91 11.93 -2.48
N GLU A 68 15.83 12.48 -1.93
CA GLU A 68 14.45 12.21 -2.37
C GLU A 68 14.23 12.50 -3.87
N MET A 69 14.86 13.54 -4.40
CA MET A 69 14.78 13.85 -5.85
C MET A 69 15.45 12.77 -6.71
N ALA A 70 16.53 12.15 -6.25
CA ALA A 70 17.14 11.04 -6.95
C ALA A 70 16.18 9.84 -7.00
N TYR A 71 15.54 9.48 -5.89
CA TYR A 71 14.52 8.43 -5.88
C TYR A 71 13.36 8.72 -6.83
N LEU A 72 12.89 9.96 -6.93
CA LEU A 72 11.84 10.36 -7.87
C LEU A 72 12.29 10.22 -9.34
N LEU A 73 13.53 10.58 -9.65
CA LEU A 73 14.03 10.57 -11.03
C LEU A 73 14.42 9.17 -11.49
N PHE A 74 15.03 8.37 -10.61
CA PHE A 74 15.46 7.01 -10.93
C PHE A 74 14.36 5.95 -10.77
N SER A 75 13.27 6.28 -10.09
CA SER A 75 12.09 5.40 -10.05
C SER A 75 11.50 5.23 -11.44
N PRO A 76 11.15 3.98 -11.80
CA PRO A 76 10.43 3.74 -13.05
C PRO A 76 9.08 4.49 -13.08
N ASP A 77 8.59 4.74 -14.30
CA ASP A 77 7.36 5.50 -14.53
C ASP A 77 6.07 4.68 -14.30
N ASP A 78 6.16 3.49 -13.71
CA ASP A 78 5.03 2.65 -13.32
C ASP A 78 4.61 2.84 -11.85
N ARG A 79 5.08 3.90 -11.22
CA ARG A 79 4.75 4.28 -9.84
C ARG A 79 3.25 4.36 -9.57
N ALA A 80 2.86 4.35 -8.30
CA ALA A 80 1.46 4.56 -7.90
C ALA A 80 0.98 5.95 -8.33
N GLY A 81 -0.29 6.03 -8.76
CA GLY A 81 -0.89 7.28 -9.17
C GLY A 81 -0.50 7.73 -10.58
N ALA A 82 -0.68 9.03 -10.87
CA ALA A 82 -0.60 9.59 -12.21
C ALA A 82 0.66 10.42 -12.48
N LEU A 83 1.56 10.59 -11.49
CA LEU A 83 2.71 11.48 -11.61
C LEU A 83 3.84 10.87 -12.44
N GLY A 84 4.43 11.68 -13.30
CA GLY A 84 5.70 11.41 -13.98
C GLY A 84 6.71 12.49 -13.61
N PHE A 85 7.99 12.16 -13.55
CA PHE A 85 9.06 13.08 -13.17
C PHE A 85 10.12 13.15 -14.25
N GLY A 86 10.61 14.34 -14.53
CA GLY A 86 11.66 14.61 -15.50
C GLY A 86 12.41 15.90 -15.16
N LEU A 87 13.59 16.09 -15.75
CA LEU A 87 14.47 17.23 -15.48
C LEU A 87 14.21 18.46 -16.38
N ASN A 88 13.32 18.33 -17.35
CA ASN A 88 13.06 19.40 -18.31
C ASN A 88 11.55 19.69 -18.44
N GLN A 89 11.21 20.69 -19.25
CA GLN A 89 9.81 21.09 -19.46
C GLN A 89 9.00 20.11 -20.31
N THR A 90 9.65 19.22 -21.04
CA THR A 90 8.97 18.18 -21.80
C THR A 90 8.57 17.06 -20.86
N PRO A 91 7.27 16.73 -20.76
CA PRO A 91 6.83 15.62 -19.93
C PRO A 91 7.50 14.30 -20.32
N PRO A 92 7.91 13.45 -19.38
CA PRO A 92 8.44 12.14 -19.73
C PRO A 92 7.35 11.30 -20.43
N ALA A 93 7.76 10.54 -21.43
CA ALA A 93 6.85 9.62 -22.09
C ALA A 93 6.34 8.56 -21.11
N PRO A 94 5.03 8.23 -21.12
CA PRO A 94 4.52 7.19 -20.26
C PRO A 94 5.09 5.82 -20.65
N LYS A 95 5.38 4.98 -19.65
CA LYS A 95 5.82 3.60 -19.87
C LYS A 95 4.73 2.83 -20.65
N ARG A 96 5.14 2.12 -21.70
CA ARG A 96 4.25 1.35 -22.58
C ARG A 96 4.52 -0.15 -22.56
N THR A 97 5.69 -0.55 -22.13
CA THR A 97 6.10 -1.96 -22.03
C THR A 97 6.27 -2.34 -20.56
N PHE A 98 5.73 -3.48 -20.19
CA PHE A 98 5.79 -4.01 -18.82
C PHE A 98 6.31 -5.44 -18.88
N ASN A 99 6.88 -5.91 -17.76
CA ASN A 99 7.19 -7.32 -17.60
C ASN A 99 5.91 -8.14 -17.79
N GLN A 100 6.04 -9.32 -18.34
CA GLN A 100 4.92 -10.22 -18.52
C GLN A 100 4.86 -11.22 -17.36
N THR A 101 3.75 -11.88 -17.17
CA THR A 101 3.64 -12.96 -16.17
C THR A 101 4.61 -14.12 -16.45
N LEU A 102 5.06 -14.29 -17.69
CA LEU A 102 6.10 -15.25 -18.07
C LEU A 102 7.46 -14.96 -17.43
N ASP A 103 7.74 -13.71 -17.05
CA ASP A 103 9.01 -13.28 -16.46
C ASP A 103 9.07 -13.52 -14.94
N LEU A 104 7.97 -13.95 -14.31
CA LEU A 104 7.85 -14.03 -12.84
C LEU A 104 8.90 -14.92 -12.19
N ALA A 105 9.30 -16.04 -12.81
CA ALA A 105 10.33 -16.94 -12.25
C ALA A 105 11.68 -16.23 -12.13
N MET A 106 12.08 -15.52 -13.18
CA MET A 106 13.32 -14.74 -13.21
C MET A 106 13.26 -13.56 -12.24
N LEU A 107 12.13 -12.84 -12.18
CA LEU A 107 11.92 -11.73 -11.27
C LEU A 107 11.95 -12.17 -9.81
N GLN A 108 11.43 -13.36 -9.50
CA GLN A 108 11.48 -13.92 -8.16
C GLN A 108 12.91 -14.29 -7.75
N ALA A 109 13.66 -14.96 -8.61
CA ALA A 109 15.06 -15.31 -8.33
C ALA A 109 15.91 -14.07 -8.06
N ALA A 110 15.68 -13.00 -8.81
CA ALA A 110 16.35 -11.74 -8.60
C ALA A 110 15.96 -11.03 -7.30
N ALA A 111 14.68 -11.11 -6.93
CA ALA A 111 14.19 -10.58 -5.66
C ALA A 111 14.82 -11.30 -4.46
N ASP A 112 14.99 -12.62 -4.55
CA ASP A 112 15.67 -13.43 -3.53
C ASP A 112 17.15 -13.04 -3.39
N ALA A 113 17.86 -12.83 -4.50
CA ALA A 113 19.26 -12.41 -4.49
C ALA A 113 19.43 -11.05 -3.78
N ILE A 114 18.61 -10.06 -4.12
CA ILE A 114 18.65 -8.74 -3.49
C ILE A 114 18.32 -8.82 -1.99
N ALA A 115 17.36 -9.66 -1.58
CA ALA A 115 17.02 -9.83 -0.17
C ALA A 115 18.17 -10.46 0.62
N ALA A 116 18.86 -11.48 0.06
CA ALA A 116 20.00 -12.12 0.66
C ALA A 116 21.18 -11.16 0.87
N ASP A 117 21.47 -10.32 -0.12
CA ASP A 117 22.53 -9.31 -0.03
C ASP A 117 22.24 -8.27 1.07
N ALA A 118 20.98 -7.88 1.22
CA ALA A 118 20.58 -6.93 2.26
C ALA A 118 20.70 -7.50 3.69
N GLU A 119 20.44 -8.79 3.89
CA GLU A 119 20.55 -9.48 5.17
C GLU A 119 21.98 -9.82 5.56
N GLY A 120 22.88 -10.02 4.57
CA GLY A 120 24.28 -10.36 4.79
C GLY A 120 25.15 -9.24 5.38
N GLY A 121 24.57 -8.07 5.67
CA GLY A 121 25.24 -6.97 6.39
C GLY A 121 26.40 -6.31 5.63
N SER A 122 26.60 -6.63 4.36
CA SER A 122 27.65 -6.04 3.52
C SER A 122 27.16 -4.75 2.84
N LEU A 123 26.83 -3.74 3.64
CA LEU A 123 26.85 -2.32 3.20
C LEU A 123 28.29 -1.77 3.16
N ALA A 124 29.30 -2.63 3.25
CA ALA A 124 30.68 -2.25 3.09
C ALA A 124 31.07 -2.47 1.63
N THR A 125 31.19 -1.37 0.88
CA THR A 125 32.14 -1.17 -0.23
C THR A 125 32.74 -2.46 -0.84
N ALA A 126 31.91 -3.31 -1.43
CA ALA A 126 32.40 -4.24 -2.41
C ALA A 126 32.60 -3.42 -3.68
N GLY A 127 33.85 -2.98 -3.91
CA GLY A 127 34.29 -2.49 -5.20
C GLY A 127 33.86 -3.51 -6.25
N LEU A 128 33.26 -3.03 -7.33
CA LEU A 128 32.99 -3.86 -8.50
C LEU A 128 34.26 -4.64 -8.82
N PRO A 129 34.24 -5.98 -8.94
CA PRO A 129 35.41 -6.69 -9.43
C PRO A 129 35.69 -6.20 -10.84
N GLU A 130 36.91 -5.72 -11.07
CA GLU A 130 37.47 -5.53 -12.41
C GLU A 130 37.74 -6.93 -13.03
N HIS A 131 36.66 -7.64 -13.38
CA HIS A 131 36.76 -8.90 -14.09
C HIS A 131 35.98 -8.85 -15.40
N PRO A 132 36.48 -9.50 -16.46
CA PRO A 132 35.81 -9.50 -17.77
C PRO A 132 34.41 -10.08 -17.63
N VAL A 133 33.44 -9.35 -18.22
CA VAL A 133 32.02 -9.69 -18.27
C VAL A 133 31.88 -11.14 -18.77
N THR A 134 31.44 -12.04 -17.91
CA THR A 134 30.99 -13.38 -18.30
C THR A 134 29.51 -13.35 -18.66
N GLU A 135 28.99 -14.32 -19.42
CA GLU A 135 27.57 -14.39 -19.80
C GLU A 135 26.65 -14.29 -18.59
N ASN A 136 27.04 -14.76 -17.41
CA ASN A 136 26.31 -14.65 -16.15
C ASN A 136 26.16 -13.20 -15.65
N ASP A 137 27.11 -12.30 -15.93
CA ASP A 137 27.03 -10.90 -15.48
C ASP A 137 26.01 -10.09 -16.30
N ALA A 138 25.88 -10.42 -17.60
CA ALA A 138 24.87 -9.80 -18.46
C ALA A 138 23.43 -10.18 -18.02
N ASP A 139 23.22 -11.43 -17.61
CA ASP A 139 21.93 -11.89 -17.07
C ASP A 139 21.62 -11.20 -15.73
N HIS A 140 22.61 -11.02 -14.86
CA HIS A 140 22.43 -10.33 -13.57
C HIS A 140 22.06 -8.84 -13.77
N GLU A 141 22.71 -8.15 -14.68
CA GLU A 141 22.43 -6.77 -15.03
C GLU A 141 21.04 -6.61 -15.67
N GLN A 142 20.65 -7.56 -16.51
CA GLN A 142 19.30 -7.60 -17.13
C GLN A 142 18.21 -7.84 -16.09
N VAL A 143 18.44 -8.75 -15.16
CA VAL A 143 17.55 -9.05 -14.05
C VAL A 143 17.40 -7.84 -13.10
N GLN A 144 18.50 -7.18 -12.75
CA GLN A 144 18.46 -5.94 -11.97
C GLN A 144 17.68 -4.83 -12.70
N ARG A 145 17.84 -4.69 -14.02
CA ARG A 145 17.04 -3.76 -14.83
C ARG A 145 15.56 -4.12 -14.84
N LEU A 146 15.21 -5.40 -14.87
CA LEU A 146 13.83 -5.87 -14.81
C LEU A 146 13.16 -5.59 -13.46
N LEU A 147 13.90 -5.76 -12.35
CA LEU A 147 13.42 -5.39 -11.01
C LEU A 147 13.23 -3.88 -10.87
N MET A 148 14.15 -3.08 -11.42
CA MET A 148 14.00 -1.63 -11.48
C MET A 148 12.73 -1.19 -12.21
N LEU A 149 12.25 -1.98 -13.17
CA LEU A 149 11.05 -1.67 -13.93
C LEU A 149 9.75 -1.78 -13.10
N GLY A 150 9.80 -2.29 -11.87
CA GLY A 150 8.61 -2.49 -11.05
C GLY A 150 8.68 -2.04 -9.59
N THR A 151 9.75 -1.36 -9.17
CA THR A 151 10.04 -1.05 -7.76
C THR A 151 9.36 0.20 -7.19
N SER A 152 8.59 0.93 -7.97
CA SER A 152 7.98 2.20 -7.57
C SER A 152 6.64 2.06 -6.83
N ILE A 153 6.23 0.83 -6.46
CA ILE A 153 5.00 0.56 -5.72
C ILE A 153 5.33 0.20 -4.28
N GLY A 154 4.68 0.88 -3.34
CA GLY A 154 4.94 0.83 -1.91
C GLY A 154 4.91 -0.54 -1.21
N GLY A 155 5.65 -0.70 -0.09
CA GLY A 155 5.70 -1.85 0.84
C GLY A 155 7.09 -2.46 1.03
N ALA A 156 7.30 -3.18 2.13
CA ALA A 156 8.60 -3.74 2.52
C ALA A 156 8.96 -5.05 1.80
N ARG A 157 7.98 -5.72 1.16
CA ARG A 157 8.18 -7.00 0.49
C ARG A 157 8.62 -6.83 -0.96
N PRO A 158 9.40 -7.79 -1.51
CA PRO A 158 9.74 -7.83 -2.93
C PRO A 158 8.48 -7.85 -3.79
N LYS A 159 8.41 -6.93 -4.73
CA LYS A 159 7.28 -6.82 -5.65
C LYS A 159 7.67 -6.16 -6.97
N THR A 160 6.90 -6.41 -8.01
CA THR A 160 7.07 -5.80 -9.33
C THR A 160 5.72 -5.62 -10.03
N VAL A 161 5.71 -4.86 -11.13
CA VAL A 161 4.52 -4.74 -11.99
C VAL A 161 4.66 -5.66 -13.18
N VAL A 162 3.63 -6.47 -13.41
CA VAL A 162 3.52 -7.32 -14.60
C VAL A 162 2.24 -7.06 -15.35
N GLU A 163 2.26 -7.24 -16.66
CA GLU A 163 1.08 -7.18 -17.52
C GLU A 163 0.61 -8.59 -17.83
N ASP A 164 -0.69 -8.79 -17.74
CA ASP A 164 -1.35 -10.02 -18.13
C ASP A 164 -2.70 -9.69 -18.76
N HIS A 165 -2.92 -10.10 -20.01
CA HIS A 165 -4.15 -9.84 -20.76
C HIS A 165 -4.67 -8.40 -20.64
N ASP A 166 -3.83 -7.42 -21.01
CA ASP A 166 -4.19 -5.98 -20.97
C ASP A 166 -4.52 -5.44 -19.56
N THR A 167 -4.11 -6.14 -18.53
CA THR A 167 -4.28 -5.75 -17.14
C THR A 167 -2.93 -5.67 -16.43
N LEU A 168 -2.71 -4.59 -15.68
CA LEU A 168 -1.51 -4.46 -14.86
C LEU A 168 -1.76 -5.00 -13.45
N TRP A 169 -0.83 -5.82 -12.99
CA TRP A 169 -0.83 -6.45 -11.68
C TRP A 169 0.42 -6.07 -10.89
N VAL A 170 0.28 -5.96 -9.60
CA VAL A 170 1.42 -5.97 -8.66
C VAL A 170 1.65 -7.42 -8.28
N ALA A 171 2.79 -7.97 -8.69
CA ALA A 171 3.24 -9.29 -8.27
C ALA A 171 4.00 -9.13 -6.94
N LYS A 172 3.54 -9.79 -5.89
CA LYS A 172 4.18 -9.84 -4.57
C LYS A 172 4.76 -11.25 -4.37
N PHE A 173 6.04 -11.30 -4.02
CA PHE A 173 6.76 -12.55 -3.84
C PHE A 173 6.80 -12.98 -2.38
N ASN A 174 6.70 -14.29 -2.12
CA ASN A 174 6.98 -14.85 -0.81
C ASN A 174 8.48 -14.77 -0.51
N ARG A 175 8.82 -14.46 0.73
CA ARG A 175 10.20 -14.53 1.23
C ARG A 175 10.49 -15.93 1.78
N PRO A 176 11.75 -16.39 1.76
CA PRO A 176 12.12 -17.67 2.35
C PRO A 176 11.86 -17.77 3.87
N ASP A 177 11.94 -16.63 4.57
CA ASP A 177 11.73 -16.49 6.02
C ASP A 177 10.27 -16.23 6.43
N ASP A 178 9.32 -16.23 5.48
CA ASP A 178 7.92 -16.03 5.80
C ASP A 178 7.39 -17.13 6.74
N PRO A 179 6.68 -16.75 7.81
CA PRO A 179 6.17 -17.73 8.78
C PRO A 179 5.06 -18.63 8.21
N TRP A 180 4.43 -18.21 7.13
CA TRP A 180 3.40 -18.90 6.35
C TRP A 180 3.45 -18.48 4.89
N ASN A 181 2.65 -19.11 4.05
CA ASN A 181 2.51 -18.69 2.64
C ASN A 181 1.77 -17.35 2.56
N SER A 182 2.52 -16.25 2.55
CA SER A 182 1.98 -14.89 2.57
C SER A 182 1.13 -14.55 1.36
N ALA A 183 1.48 -15.07 0.19
CA ALA A 183 0.72 -14.86 -1.05
C ALA A 183 -0.71 -15.43 -0.92
N ARG A 184 -0.85 -16.65 -0.45
CA ARG A 184 -2.15 -17.30 -0.26
C ARG A 184 -2.93 -16.68 0.89
N VAL A 185 -2.28 -16.33 1.99
CA VAL A 185 -2.93 -15.71 3.14
C VAL A 185 -3.46 -14.32 2.79
N GLU A 186 -2.70 -13.44 2.13
CA GLU A 186 -3.20 -12.14 1.72
C GLU A 186 -4.35 -12.26 0.71
N HIS A 187 -4.27 -13.20 -0.25
CA HIS A 187 -5.38 -13.50 -1.16
C HIS A 187 -6.64 -13.94 -0.43
N ALA A 188 -6.50 -14.81 0.57
CA ALA A 188 -7.60 -15.26 1.42
C ALA A 188 -8.24 -14.10 2.18
N MET A 189 -7.43 -13.19 2.74
CA MET A 189 -7.94 -12.03 3.48
C MET A 189 -8.65 -11.03 2.57
N LEU A 190 -8.15 -10.77 1.36
CA LEU A 190 -8.85 -9.94 0.37
C LEU A 190 -10.19 -10.58 -0.05
N THR A 191 -10.25 -11.90 -0.14
CA THR A 191 -11.48 -12.64 -0.46
C THR A 191 -12.48 -12.59 0.70
N LEU A 192 -12.01 -12.79 1.93
CA LEU A 192 -12.83 -12.70 3.13
C LEU A 192 -13.37 -11.28 3.34
N ALA A 193 -12.54 -10.26 3.14
CA ALA A 193 -12.96 -8.87 3.23
C ALA A 193 -14.06 -8.53 2.23
N ARG A 194 -13.94 -9.03 0.99
CA ARG A 194 -15.00 -8.87 -0.03
C ARG A 194 -16.29 -9.56 0.38
N ALA A 195 -16.22 -10.76 0.96
CA ALA A 195 -17.39 -11.46 1.51
C ALA A 195 -18.02 -10.68 2.66
N CYS A 196 -17.23 -9.94 3.45
CA CYS A 196 -17.70 -9.02 4.50
C CYS A 196 -18.20 -7.66 3.95
N GLY A 197 -18.32 -7.49 2.64
CA GLY A 197 -18.88 -6.28 2.01
C GLY A 197 -17.88 -5.13 1.81
N LEU A 198 -16.57 -5.36 1.95
CA LEU A 198 -15.55 -4.36 1.64
C LEU A 198 -15.27 -4.30 0.13
N GLY A 199 -15.03 -3.09 -0.37
CA GLY A 199 -14.44 -2.88 -1.70
C GLY A 199 -12.94 -3.21 -1.67
N THR A 200 -12.53 -4.37 -2.21
CA THR A 200 -11.13 -4.82 -2.21
C THR A 200 -10.52 -4.82 -3.60
N ALA A 201 -9.20 -4.70 -3.69
CA ALA A 201 -8.48 -4.96 -4.93
C ALA A 201 -8.70 -6.42 -5.38
N GLU A 202 -8.85 -6.62 -6.68
CA GLU A 202 -8.89 -7.97 -7.25
C GLU A 202 -7.53 -8.64 -7.07
N SER A 203 -7.53 -9.93 -6.73
CA SER A 203 -6.30 -10.67 -6.53
C SER A 203 -6.43 -12.11 -6.98
N ARG A 204 -5.31 -12.72 -7.32
CA ARG A 204 -5.18 -14.15 -7.60
C ARG A 204 -3.79 -14.63 -7.24
N VAL A 205 -3.64 -15.90 -6.98
CA VAL A 205 -2.34 -16.55 -6.76
C VAL A 205 -1.99 -17.36 -8.01
N VAL A 206 -0.74 -17.28 -8.42
CA VAL A 206 -0.16 -18.09 -9.50
C VAL A 206 1.01 -18.90 -8.98
N ASP A 207 1.15 -20.13 -9.43
CA ASP A 207 2.34 -20.94 -9.17
C ASP A 207 3.43 -20.56 -10.18
N VAL A 208 4.62 -20.31 -9.68
CA VAL A 208 5.80 -19.98 -10.45
C VAL A 208 6.95 -20.89 -9.99
N ALA A 209 7.23 -21.92 -10.76
CA ALA A 209 8.28 -22.90 -10.45
C ALA A 209 8.15 -23.51 -9.04
N GLY A 210 6.93 -23.82 -8.61
CA GLY A 210 6.62 -24.40 -7.31
C GLY A 210 6.53 -23.38 -6.15
N ARG A 211 6.55 -22.09 -6.45
CA ARG A 211 6.38 -21.01 -5.47
C ARG A 211 5.18 -20.14 -5.82
N ASP A 212 4.39 -19.82 -4.81
CA ASP A 212 3.21 -18.97 -5.00
C ASP A 212 3.59 -17.50 -5.09
N VAL A 213 3.02 -16.81 -6.09
CA VAL A 213 3.12 -15.36 -6.28
C VAL A 213 1.72 -14.78 -6.23
N LEU A 214 1.52 -13.76 -5.39
CA LEU A 214 0.27 -13.02 -5.33
C LEU A 214 0.26 -11.94 -6.42
N LEU A 215 -0.75 -11.97 -7.26
CA LEU A 215 -1.06 -10.91 -8.20
C LEU A 215 -2.23 -10.07 -7.68
N VAL A 216 -1.98 -8.77 -7.43
CA VAL A 216 -3.00 -7.78 -7.04
C VAL A 216 -3.20 -6.82 -8.20
N LYS A 217 -4.43 -6.74 -8.71
CA LYS A 217 -4.77 -5.87 -9.85
C LYS A 217 -4.55 -4.40 -9.51
N ARG A 218 -3.89 -3.68 -10.37
CA ARG A 218 -3.73 -2.24 -10.24
C ARG A 218 -5.05 -1.53 -10.50
N PHE A 219 -5.60 -0.95 -9.46
CA PHE A 219 -6.86 -0.19 -9.51
C PHE A 219 -6.66 1.27 -9.98
N ASP A 220 -5.41 1.72 -10.06
CA ASP A 220 -5.04 3.06 -10.54
C ASP A 220 -4.67 3.09 -12.03
N ARG A 221 -4.93 2.01 -12.75
CA ARG A 221 -4.63 1.83 -14.18
C ARG A 221 -5.81 1.24 -14.94
N ASP A 222 -6.22 1.94 -15.99
CA ASP A 222 -7.27 1.48 -16.90
C ASP A 222 -6.69 1.37 -18.32
N LYS A 223 -6.85 0.21 -19.01
CA LYS A 223 -6.37 0.03 -20.38
C LYS A 223 -7.06 1.00 -21.34
N SER A 224 -6.31 1.50 -22.27
CA SER A 224 -6.80 2.38 -23.35
C SER A 224 -6.08 2.08 -24.66
N SER A 225 -6.55 2.64 -25.77
CA SER A 225 -5.90 2.49 -27.09
C SER A 225 -4.47 3.06 -27.15
N ARG A 226 -4.06 3.88 -26.19
CA ARG A 226 -2.74 4.52 -26.14
C ARG A 226 -1.85 4.00 -25.00
N GLY A 227 -2.19 2.85 -24.39
CA GLY A 227 -1.52 2.31 -23.21
C GLY A 227 -2.45 2.32 -22.00
N TYR A 228 -2.01 2.83 -20.86
CA TYR A 228 -2.80 2.86 -19.63
C TYR A 228 -3.13 4.29 -19.21
N ARG A 229 -4.41 4.57 -18.97
CA ARG A 229 -4.85 5.77 -18.26
C ARG A 229 -4.50 5.61 -16.79
N ARG A 230 -4.07 6.70 -16.14
CA ARG A 230 -3.60 6.71 -14.76
C ARG A 230 -4.57 7.50 -13.89
N ALA A 231 -5.05 6.91 -12.82
CA ALA A 231 -5.77 7.63 -11.78
C ALA A 231 -4.77 8.38 -10.88
N ARG A 232 -5.08 9.60 -10.48
CA ARG A 232 -4.36 10.27 -9.39
C ARG A 232 -4.58 9.48 -8.11
N MET A 233 -3.56 9.40 -7.27
CA MET A 233 -3.61 8.66 -6.02
C MET A 233 -2.85 9.44 -4.94
N VAL A 234 -3.42 9.53 -3.77
CA VAL A 234 -2.84 10.21 -2.60
C VAL A 234 -3.05 9.33 -1.38
N SER A 235 -1.99 9.02 -0.66
CA SER A 235 -2.06 8.17 0.54
C SER A 235 -2.72 8.87 1.72
N ALA A 236 -3.18 8.09 2.69
CA ALA A 236 -3.68 8.65 3.95
C ALA A 236 -2.58 9.35 4.75
N LEU A 237 -1.29 9.00 4.58
CA LEU A 237 -0.19 9.79 5.17
C LEU A 237 -0.24 11.24 4.71
N THR A 238 -0.40 11.47 3.41
CA THR A 238 -0.51 12.80 2.82
C THR A 238 -1.78 13.51 3.28
N LEU A 239 -2.93 12.82 3.29
CA LEU A 239 -4.19 13.39 3.78
C LEU A 239 -4.11 13.83 5.25
N LEU A 240 -3.43 13.05 6.08
CA LEU A 240 -3.23 13.32 7.50
C LEU A 240 -2.07 14.29 7.77
N ARG A 241 -1.29 14.67 6.75
CA ARG A 241 -0.05 15.42 6.89
C ARG A 241 0.86 14.80 7.93
N ALA A 242 0.99 13.47 7.86
CA ALA A 242 1.82 12.67 8.74
C ALA A 242 3.05 12.14 8.00
N GLU A 243 4.04 11.73 8.79
CA GLU A 243 5.24 11.07 8.30
C GLU A 243 5.20 9.58 8.67
N ASP A 244 5.94 8.78 7.92
CA ASP A 244 6.15 7.37 8.22
C ASP A 244 7.27 7.22 9.26
N THR A 245 7.04 7.83 10.42
CA THR A 245 7.98 7.85 11.54
C THR A 245 7.25 7.62 12.85
N TYR A 246 7.98 7.14 13.85
CA TYR A 246 7.42 6.93 15.19
C TYR A 246 6.85 8.23 15.80
N GLN A 247 7.50 9.36 15.54
CA GLN A 247 7.12 10.68 16.05
C GLN A 247 5.79 11.19 15.48
N SER A 248 5.40 10.72 14.31
CA SER A 248 4.13 11.10 13.66
C SER A 248 2.97 10.16 13.95
N ARG A 249 3.17 9.13 14.77
CA ARG A 249 2.12 8.12 15.06
C ARG A 249 0.91 8.67 15.81
N ASP A 250 1.02 9.81 16.46
CA ASP A 250 -0.11 10.54 17.04
C ASP A 250 -1.15 10.99 16.01
N LYS A 251 -0.71 11.20 14.76
CA LYS A 251 -1.58 11.54 13.62
C LYS A 251 -2.15 10.32 12.89
N TRP A 252 -1.65 9.12 13.17
CA TRP A 252 -2.15 7.90 12.55
C TRP A 252 -3.48 7.50 13.18
N SER A 253 -4.58 7.89 12.55
CA SER A 253 -5.91 7.69 13.09
C SER A 253 -6.94 7.49 11.98
N TYR A 254 -7.73 6.43 12.11
CA TYR A 254 -8.91 6.21 11.27
C TYR A 254 -9.95 7.31 11.45
N VAL A 255 -10.09 7.83 12.68
CA VAL A 255 -11.02 8.90 13.00
C VAL A 255 -10.64 10.20 12.29
N LEU A 256 -9.36 10.58 12.34
CA LEU A 256 -8.86 11.74 11.61
C LEU A 256 -8.93 11.53 10.09
N LEU A 257 -8.66 10.31 9.62
CA LEU A 257 -8.78 9.98 8.20
C LEU A 257 -10.24 10.09 7.73
N ALA A 258 -11.21 9.62 8.51
CA ALA A 258 -12.63 9.79 8.20
C ALA A 258 -12.99 11.27 8.02
N GLU A 259 -12.48 12.17 8.87
CA GLU A 259 -12.68 13.62 8.72
C GLU A 259 -12.08 14.15 7.42
N GLN A 260 -10.90 13.66 7.00
CA GLN A 260 -10.33 14.04 5.70
C GLN A 260 -11.16 13.52 4.53
N LEU A 261 -11.61 12.26 4.57
CA LEU A 261 -12.49 11.70 3.53
C LEU A 261 -13.78 12.51 3.37
N ARG A 262 -14.38 12.95 4.47
CA ARG A 262 -15.56 13.82 4.45
C ARG A 262 -15.33 15.16 3.76
N ARG A 263 -14.11 15.68 3.78
CA ARG A 263 -13.74 16.97 3.16
C ARG A 263 -13.37 16.85 1.70
N VAL A 264 -12.82 15.71 1.29
CA VAL A 264 -12.18 15.58 -0.03
C VAL A 264 -12.89 14.63 -0.98
N CYS A 265 -13.65 13.65 -0.48
CA CYS A 265 -14.33 12.69 -1.33
C CYS A 265 -15.68 13.22 -1.85
N ALA A 266 -16.03 12.84 -3.06
CA ALA A 266 -17.28 13.21 -3.70
C ALA A 266 -18.52 12.60 -3.02
N ASP A 267 -18.36 11.42 -2.40
CA ASP A 267 -19.41 10.74 -1.63
C ASP A 267 -18.89 10.50 -0.18
N PRO A 268 -19.04 11.49 0.70
CA PRO A 268 -18.52 11.44 2.07
C PRO A 268 -19.09 10.28 2.90
N GLU A 269 -20.39 10.02 2.80
CA GLU A 269 -21.08 9.00 3.59
C GLU A 269 -20.59 7.61 3.23
N ARG A 270 -20.57 7.28 1.94
CA ARG A 270 -20.08 6.00 1.44
C ARG A 270 -18.61 5.77 1.80
N ASN A 271 -17.76 6.78 1.61
CA ASN A 271 -16.31 6.62 1.84
C ASN A 271 -15.99 6.53 3.34
N ALA A 272 -16.67 7.29 4.20
CA ALA A 272 -16.47 7.20 5.64
C ALA A 272 -16.99 5.86 6.20
N ALA A 273 -18.17 5.40 5.78
CA ALA A 273 -18.71 4.10 6.17
C ALA A 273 -17.84 2.94 5.68
N GLU A 274 -17.27 3.04 4.47
CA GLU A 274 -16.32 2.05 3.95
C GLU A 274 -15.02 2.03 4.79
N LEU A 275 -14.51 3.17 5.22
CA LEU A 275 -13.35 3.24 6.11
C LEU A 275 -13.64 2.60 7.47
N PHE A 276 -14.85 2.80 8.01
CA PHE A 276 -15.29 2.13 9.25
C PHE A 276 -15.28 0.60 9.08
N ARG A 277 -15.80 0.07 7.97
CA ARG A 277 -15.74 -1.37 7.67
C ARG A 277 -14.30 -1.90 7.64
N ARG A 278 -13.37 -1.16 7.03
CA ARG A 278 -11.95 -1.55 6.99
C ARG A 278 -11.34 -1.58 8.37
N MET A 279 -11.58 -0.56 9.18
CA MET A 279 -11.12 -0.49 10.56
C MET A 279 -11.62 -1.71 11.36
N CYS A 280 -12.92 -2.03 11.25
CA CYS A 280 -13.51 -3.20 11.89
C CYS A 280 -12.89 -4.51 11.38
N PHE A 281 -12.75 -4.67 10.07
CA PHE A 281 -12.16 -5.87 9.47
C PHE A 281 -10.71 -6.08 9.91
N ASN A 282 -9.89 -5.02 9.88
CA ASN A 282 -8.50 -5.08 10.34
C ASN A 282 -8.40 -5.50 11.82
N ALA A 283 -9.30 -4.99 12.66
CA ALA A 283 -9.36 -5.42 14.06
C ALA A 283 -9.77 -6.91 14.21
N LEU A 284 -10.74 -7.37 13.42
CA LEU A 284 -11.25 -8.74 13.47
C LEU A 284 -10.27 -9.78 12.97
N ILE A 285 -9.38 -9.43 12.02
CA ILE A 285 -8.33 -10.33 11.53
C ILE A 285 -6.96 -10.05 12.18
N SER A 286 -6.89 -9.14 13.14
CA SER A 286 -5.64 -8.68 13.77
C SER A 286 -4.59 -8.20 12.77
N ASN A 287 -4.99 -7.42 11.77
CA ASN A 287 -4.05 -6.71 10.91
C ASN A 287 -3.47 -5.52 11.68
N ILE A 288 -2.46 -5.78 12.50
CA ILE A 288 -1.84 -4.78 13.38
C ILE A 288 -0.87 -3.84 12.64
N ASP A 289 -0.59 -4.12 11.38
CA ASP A 289 0.30 -3.31 10.53
C ASP A 289 -0.48 -2.44 9.51
N ASP A 290 -1.78 -2.25 9.74
CA ASP A 290 -2.59 -1.40 8.86
C ASP A 290 -2.29 0.09 9.09
N HIS A 291 -1.19 0.55 8.52
CA HIS A 291 -0.68 1.92 8.62
C HIS A 291 -1.29 2.83 7.53
N PRO A 292 -1.14 4.18 7.63
CA PRO A 292 -1.79 5.12 6.69
C PRO A 292 -1.38 4.96 5.20
N ARG A 293 -0.27 4.28 4.87
CA ARG A 293 0.07 3.97 3.47
C ARG A 293 -0.84 2.89 2.85
N ASN A 294 -1.51 2.08 3.68
CA ASN A 294 -2.44 1.05 3.22
C ASN A 294 -3.83 1.62 2.86
N HIS A 295 -3.99 2.94 3.01
CA HIS A 295 -5.18 3.67 2.60
C HIS A 295 -4.82 4.78 1.64
N ALA A 296 -5.64 4.99 0.61
CA ALA A 296 -5.45 6.06 -0.35
C ALA A 296 -6.79 6.57 -0.86
N VAL A 297 -6.81 7.80 -1.36
CA VAL A 297 -7.88 8.29 -2.23
C VAL A 297 -7.40 8.29 -3.67
N ILE A 298 -8.28 7.95 -4.59
CA ILE A 298 -8.03 7.94 -6.04
C ILE A 298 -9.02 8.83 -6.77
N ALA A 299 -8.56 9.42 -7.86
CA ALA A 299 -9.41 10.19 -8.77
C ALA A 299 -9.02 9.94 -10.23
N ARG A 300 -9.98 9.46 -11.03
CA ARG A 300 -9.81 9.31 -12.47
C ARG A 300 -9.99 10.63 -13.21
N GLU A 301 -10.94 11.41 -12.74
CA GLU A 301 -11.24 12.74 -13.23
C GLU A 301 -11.14 13.75 -12.08
N GLN A 302 -12.19 14.43 -11.70
CA GLN A 302 -12.15 15.44 -10.62
C GLN A 302 -12.45 14.85 -9.25
N ASP A 303 -13.32 13.83 -9.20
CA ASP A 303 -13.89 13.28 -7.98
C ASP A 303 -12.95 12.28 -7.30
N TRP A 304 -12.67 12.54 -6.03
CA TRP A 304 -11.88 11.68 -5.19
C TRP A 304 -12.76 10.67 -4.47
N HIS A 305 -12.30 9.43 -4.40
CA HIS A 305 -12.93 8.33 -3.69
C HIS A 305 -11.88 7.52 -2.94
N LEU A 306 -12.27 6.87 -1.86
CA LEU A 306 -11.42 5.91 -1.18
C LEU A 306 -11.06 4.77 -2.14
N SER A 307 -9.77 4.41 -2.22
CA SER A 307 -9.31 3.31 -3.05
C SER A 307 -9.94 1.98 -2.63
N PRO A 308 -9.93 0.92 -3.44
CA PRO A 308 -10.13 -0.43 -2.93
C PRO A 308 -9.16 -0.74 -1.77
N ALA A 309 -9.55 -1.62 -0.84
CA ALA A 309 -8.67 -2.11 0.21
C ALA A 309 -7.61 -3.06 -0.36
N TYR A 310 -6.41 -2.99 0.15
CA TYR A 310 -5.26 -3.80 -0.22
C TYR A 310 -4.36 -4.03 1.00
N ASP A 311 -3.41 -4.95 0.90
CA ASP A 311 -2.43 -5.24 1.95
C ASP A 311 -3.10 -5.70 3.27
N LEU A 312 -4.06 -6.60 3.15
CA LEU A 312 -4.79 -7.17 4.27
C LEU A 312 -4.11 -8.47 4.70
N THR A 313 -3.45 -8.46 5.85
CA THR A 313 -2.75 -9.63 6.38
C THR A 313 -2.99 -9.77 7.88
N PRO A 314 -3.25 -11.00 8.39
CA PRO A 314 -3.29 -11.23 9.82
C PRO A 314 -1.87 -11.16 10.38
N ALA A 315 -1.74 -10.77 11.63
CA ALA A 315 -0.49 -10.88 12.37
C ALA A 315 -0.59 -12.01 13.41
N THR A 316 0.54 -12.61 13.74
CA THR A 316 0.59 -13.55 14.87
C THR A 316 0.49 -12.71 16.15
N PRO A 317 -0.52 -12.92 16.98
CA PRO A 317 -0.77 -12.07 18.12
C PRO A 317 0.23 -12.33 19.25
N ILE A 318 0.66 -11.24 19.86
CA ILE A 318 1.49 -11.26 21.07
C ILE A 318 0.62 -11.48 22.32
N SER A 319 -0.66 -11.04 22.30
CA SER A 319 -1.58 -11.12 23.42
C SER A 319 -2.96 -11.61 22.99
N GLN A 320 -3.60 -12.42 23.85
CA GLN A 320 -4.99 -12.87 23.71
C GLN A 320 -5.99 -11.88 24.35
N GLU A 321 -5.52 -11.03 25.25
CA GLU A 321 -6.37 -10.12 26.02
C GLU A 321 -6.52 -8.76 25.35
N ARG A 322 -5.43 -8.25 24.76
CA ARG A 322 -5.42 -6.92 24.13
C ARG A 322 -4.58 -6.92 22.86
N ARG A 323 -5.09 -6.23 21.86
CA ARG A 323 -4.36 -5.94 20.61
C ARG A 323 -4.52 -4.48 20.25
N ASP A 324 -3.47 -3.91 19.70
CA ASP A 324 -3.48 -2.54 19.20
C ASP A 324 -3.29 -2.56 17.67
N LEU A 325 -4.09 -1.77 16.96
CA LEU A 325 -3.88 -1.48 15.55
C LEU A 325 -2.70 -0.51 15.36
N ALA A 326 -2.21 -0.35 14.15
CA ALA A 326 -1.20 0.67 13.85
C ALA A 326 -1.76 2.11 13.98
N MET A 327 -3.05 2.29 13.69
CA MET A 327 -3.76 3.56 13.73
C MET A 327 -4.73 3.61 14.90
N ALA A 328 -4.92 4.80 15.49
CA ALA A 328 -5.96 5.03 16.49
C ALA A 328 -7.35 4.81 15.89
N CYS A 329 -8.21 4.07 16.60
CA CYS A 329 -9.51 3.62 16.10
C CYS A 329 -10.71 4.10 16.95
N GLY A 330 -10.47 4.83 18.03
CA GLY A 330 -11.51 5.36 18.91
C GLY A 330 -10.94 6.06 20.13
N ASP A 331 -11.77 6.26 21.17
CA ASP A 331 -11.44 6.98 22.40
C ASP A 331 -10.30 6.34 23.23
N ALA A 332 -10.20 5.00 23.18
CA ALA A 332 -9.11 4.25 23.79
C ALA A 332 -7.90 4.08 22.83
N GLY A 333 -7.70 5.02 21.93
CA GLY A 333 -6.57 5.07 21.00
C GLY A 333 -6.57 3.88 20.03
N ARG A 334 -5.49 3.08 20.02
CA ARG A 334 -5.27 2.00 19.05
C ARG A 334 -5.85 0.64 19.46
N THR A 335 -6.43 0.54 20.64
CA THR A 335 -6.97 -0.73 21.15
C THR A 335 -8.05 -1.30 20.23
N ALA A 336 -7.80 -2.49 19.68
CA ALA A 336 -8.67 -3.18 18.74
C ALA A 336 -9.80 -3.92 19.45
N SER A 337 -10.68 -3.22 20.18
CA SER A 337 -11.85 -3.79 20.86
C SER A 337 -13.14 -3.21 20.29
N ALA A 338 -14.22 -4.00 20.35
CA ALA A 338 -15.53 -3.59 19.86
C ALA A 338 -15.98 -2.24 20.44
N GLY A 339 -15.84 -2.07 21.77
CA GLY A 339 -16.21 -0.80 22.41
C GLY A 339 -15.43 0.40 21.90
N ASN A 340 -14.11 0.24 21.67
CA ASN A 340 -13.30 1.33 21.12
C ASN A 340 -13.63 1.64 19.67
N LEU A 341 -13.83 0.64 18.82
CA LEU A 341 -14.22 0.84 17.41
C LEU A 341 -15.55 1.61 17.28
N LEU A 342 -16.50 1.35 18.18
CA LEU A 342 -17.82 1.98 18.18
C LEU A 342 -17.83 3.39 18.79
N SER A 343 -16.86 3.71 19.66
CA SER A 343 -16.83 4.94 20.46
C SER A 343 -16.90 6.23 19.63
N GLN A 344 -16.41 6.19 18.38
CA GLN A 344 -16.37 7.35 17.48
C GLN A 344 -17.13 7.10 16.16
N SER A 345 -18.14 6.20 16.16
CA SER A 345 -18.93 5.84 14.95
C SER A 345 -19.52 7.04 14.21
N ALA A 346 -19.95 8.08 14.93
CA ALA A 346 -20.49 9.31 14.37
C ALA A 346 -19.49 10.07 13.47
N ARG A 347 -18.18 9.91 13.70
CA ARG A 347 -17.12 10.49 12.83
C ARG A 347 -17.09 9.83 11.44
N PHE A 348 -17.57 8.60 11.36
CA PHE A 348 -17.72 7.85 10.11
C PHE A 348 -19.10 8.00 9.49
N LEU A 349 -19.91 8.95 9.97
CA LEU A 349 -21.28 9.23 9.54
C LEU A 349 -22.23 8.01 9.75
N LEU A 350 -22.00 7.24 10.81
CA LEU A 350 -22.81 6.10 11.21
C LEU A 350 -23.46 6.38 12.57
N GLU A 351 -24.75 6.10 12.67
CA GLU A 351 -25.43 6.07 13.96
C GLU A 351 -24.96 4.85 14.78
N GLY A 352 -24.98 4.96 16.12
CA GLY A 352 -24.51 3.90 17.01
C GLY A 352 -25.11 2.53 16.70
N PRO A 353 -26.44 2.38 16.59
CA PRO A 353 -27.06 1.08 16.24
C PRO A 353 -26.65 0.53 14.88
N GLN A 354 -26.45 1.41 13.88
CA GLN A 354 -25.96 1.01 12.55
C GLN A 354 -24.54 0.48 12.61
N ALA A 355 -23.66 1.19 13.32
CA ALA A 355 -22.27 0.80 13.51
C ALA A 355 -22.16 -0.54 14.26
N GLU A 356 -22.96 -0.73 15.33
CA GLU A 356 -22.99 -2.00 16.09
C GLU A 356 -23.48 -3.16 15.21
N ALA A 357 -24.58 -2.97 14.47
CA ALA A 357 -25.12 -4.01 13.60
C ALA A 357 -24.09 -4.40 12.50
N LEU A 358 -23.40 -3.42 11.92
CA LEU A 358 -22.35 -3.64 10.92
C LEU A 358 -21.19 -4.45 11.53
N LEU A 359 -20.69 -4.06 12.71
CA LEU A 359 -19.62 -4.75 13.39
C LEU A 359 -20.01 -6.17 13.76
N ALA A 360 -21.21 -6.38 14.33
CA ALA A 360 -21.71 -7.69 14.73
C ALA A 360 -21.84 -8.65 13.53
N THR A 361 -22.42 -8.17 12.43
CA THR A 361 -22.54 -8.97 11.19
C THR A 361 -21.16 -9.35 10.65
N MET A 362 -20.22 -8.42 10.63
CA MET A 362 -18.87 -8.69 10.13
C MET A 362 -18.11 -9.67 11.05
N GLU A 363 -18.24 -9.52 12.36
CA GLU A 363 -17.66 -10.43 13.36
C GLU A 363 -18.16 -11.86 13.17
N GLU A 364 -19.49 -12.04 13.03
CA GLU A 364 -20.07 -13.34 12.77
C GLU A 364 -19.58 -13.93 11.45
N GLN A 365 -19.55 -13.15 10.39
CA GLN A 365 -19.05 -13.57 9.08
C GLN A 365 -17.59 -14.02 9.15
N VAL A 366 -16.72 -13.23 9.76
CA VAL A 366 -15.30 -13.58 9.92
C VAL A 366 -15.17 -14.87 10.71
N ARG A 367 -15.84 -14.96 11.88
CA ARG A 367 -15.79 -16.13 12.77
C ARG A 367 -16.24 -17.41 12.06
N ALA A 368 -17.32 -17.32 11.28
CA ALA A 368 -17.91 -18.48 10.61
C ALA A 368 -17.12 -18.95 9.39
N THR A 369 -16.45 -18.02 8.65
CA THR A 369 -15.99 -18.34 7.30
C THR A 369 -14.49 -18.19 7.05
N TRP A 370 -13.71 -17.58 7.97
CA TRP A 370 -12.28 -17.34 7.73
C TRP A 370 -11.52 -18.61 7.34
N TYR A 371 -11.75 -19.73 8.08
CA TYR A 371 -11.04 -20.98 7.84
C TYR A 371 -11.36 -21.58 6.47
N ALA A 372 -12.65 -21.68 6.15
CA ALA A 372 -13.09 -22.20 4.84
C ALA A 372 -12.57 -21.31 3.69
N THR A 373 -12.58 -19.98 3.85
CA THR A 373 -12.04 -19.04 2.88
C THR A 373 -10.54 -19.24 2.70
N ALA A 374 -9.78 -19.37 3.78
CA ALA A 374 -8.34 -19.61 3.73
C ALA A 374 -8.02 -20.95 3.02
N ARG A 375 -8.75 -22.03 3.37
CA ARG A 375 -8.58 -23.35 2.71
C ARG A 375 -8.92 -23.28 1.21
N SER A 376 -9.99 -22.59 0.85
CA SER A 376 -10.39 -22.40 -0.57
C SER A 376 -9.38 -21.58 -1.36
N ALA A 377 -8.67 -20.65 -0.73
CA ALA A 377 -7.56 -19.92 -1.30
C ALA A 377 -6.25 -20.74 -1.37
N GLY A 378 -6.27 -21.99 -0.92
CA GLY A 378 -5.14 -22.91 -0.94
C GLY A 378 -4.15 -22.72 0.22
N VAL A 379 -4.52 -21.98 1.29
CA VAL A 379 -3.71 -21.93 2.52
C VAL A 379 -3.64 -23.32 3.15
N SER A 380 -2.44 -23.77 3.50
CA SER A 380 -2.25 -25.09 4.12
C SER A 380 -2.94 -25.17 5.50
N GLU A 381 -3.29 -26.39 5.94
CA GLU A 381 -3.86 -26.59 7.29
C GLU A 381 -2.90 -26.08 8.35
N ARG A 382 -1.62 -26.40 8.24
CA ARG A 382 -0.56 -25.90 9.11
C ARG A 382 -0.51 -24.36 9.18
N ASP A 383 -0.67 -23.68 8.05
CA ASP A 383 -0.67 -22.21 8.04
C ASP A 383 -1.97 -21.66 8.62
N CYS A 384 -3.11 -22.32 8.37
CA CYS A 384 -4.37 -21.96 9.05
C CYS A 384 -4.25 -22.07 10.58
N GLU A 385 -3.62 -23.12 11.11
CA GLU A 385 -3.36 -23.26 12.55
C GLU A 385 -2.50 -22.11 13.08
N ARG A 386 -1.47 -21.71 12.34
CA ARG A 386 -0.58 -20.60 12.73
C ARG A 386 -1.30 -19.25 12.81
N ILE A 387 -2.21 -18.98 11.90
CA ILE A 387 -2.94 -17.70 11.86
C ILE A 387 -4.25 -17.73 12.65
N ALA A 388 -4.72 -18.89 13.13
CA ALA A 388 -6.04 -19.06 13.76
C ALA A 388 -6.30 -18.06 14.88
N SER A 389 -5.31 -17.79 15.72
CA SER A 389 -5.43 -16.86 16.85
C SER A 389 -5.58 -15.40 16.43
N ALA A 390 -5.40 -15.06 15.16
CA ALA A 390 -5.58 -13.71 14.65
C ALA A 390 -7.07 -13.33 14.56
N PHE A 391 -7.95 -14.30 14.33
CA PHE A 391 -9.36 -14.04 14.03
C PHE A 391 -10.20 -13.90 15.29
N VAL A 392 -10.87 -12.76 15.42
CA VAL A 392 -11.79 -12.42 16.51
C VAL A 392 -11.23 -12.90 17.87
N TYR A 393 -10.14 -12.30 18.28
CA TYR A 393 -9.43 -12.70 19.50
C TYR A 393 -10.32 -12.60 20.75
N PRO A 394 -10.09 -13.37 21.83
CA PRO A 394 -10.98 -13.45 22.99
C PRO A 394 -11.31 -12.10 23.64
N GLY A 395 -10.33 -11.22 23.81
CA GLY A 395 -10.52 -9.88 24.39
C GLY A 395 -11.25 -8.85 23.51
N PHE A 396 -11.68 -9.21 22.29
CA PHE A 396 -12.30 -8.28 21.36
C PHE A 396 -13.60 -7.64 21.88
N ARG A 397 -14.45 -8.44 22.56
CA ARG A 397 -15.72 -7.99 23.15
C ARG A 397 -15.64 -7.66 24.65
N GLU A 398 -14.52 -7.95 25.30
CA GLU A 398 -14.37 -7.62 26.71
C GLU A 398 -14.36 -6.10 26.89
N ARG A 399 -15.23 -5.62 27.77
CA ARG A 399 -15.25 -4.18 28.13
C ARG A 399 -13.98 -3.94 28.95
N GLY A 400 -13.03 -3.20 28.35
CA GLY A 400 -11.94 -2.67 29.11
C GLY A 400 -12.48 -1.95 30.35
N GLU A 401 -12.07 -2.38 31.53
CA GLU A 401 -12.33 -1.64 32.78
C GLU A 401 -11.85 -0.21 32.53
N GLN A 402 -12.80 0.72 32.60
CA GLN A 402 -12.49 2.15 32.66
C GLN A 402 -11.65 2.32 33.91
N ARG A 403 -10.35 2.39 33.77
CA ARG A 403 -9.50 2.90 34.85
C ARG A 403 -9.93 4.35 35.08
N ARG A 404 -10.58 4.53 36.23
CA ARG A 404 -10.91 5.84 36.82
C ARG A 404 -9.63 6.63 37.14
#